data_42aa7da3a232b98ef3aa17cbb45a976b
#
_entry.id   42aa7da3a232b98ef3aa17cbb45a976b
#
_cell.length_a   1.000
_cell.length_b   1.000
_cell.length_c   1.000
_cell.angle_alpha   90.00
_cell.angle_beta   90.00
_cell.angle_gamma   90.00
#
_symmetry.space_group_name_H-M   'P 1'
#
loop_
_entity.id
_entity.type
_entity.pdbx_description
1 polymer ?
#
loop_
_entity_poly.entity_id
_entity_poly.type
_entity_poly.pdbx_seq_one_letter_code
_entity_poly.pdbx_strand_id
1 'polypeptide(L)'
;MGDWYVISNVDRIDSPALAFYPDRISGTSMGSIAFSPIAVRKDERIIKAAEYHTTTWEGIVALDDDMIIHVAPASGGTPVPELTKAFIVPKGYMVKINAAIWHLCPLPLNNEELHAMIILPECTYANDCTVVDFEEKDWFKITV
;
A
#
# COMPACT_ATOMS: atom_id res chain seq x y z
N MET A 1 7.28 4.44 6.87
CA MET A 1 7.76 4.19 5.49
C MET A 1 7.74 2.71 5.25
N GLY A 2 7.19 2.26 4.13
CA GLY A 2 7.30 0.86 3.73
C GLY A 2 8.76 0.49 3.47
N ASP A 3 9.11 -0.75 3.79
CA ASP A 3 10.43 -1.25 3.43
C ASP A 3 10.49 -1.45 1.92
N TRP A 4 11.32 -0.67 1.23
CA TRP A 4 11.66 -0.91 -0.16
C TRP A 4 12.74 -1.98 -0.22
N TYR A 5 12.41 -3.10 -0.82
CA TYR A 5 13.42 -4.08 -1.17
C TYR A 5 13.81 -3.88 -2.63
N VAL A 6 14.98 -3.29 -2.83
CA VAL A 6 15.66 -3.43 -4.12
C VAL A 6 16.00 -4.90 -4.26
N ILE A 7 15.53 -5.53 -5.33
CA ILE A 7 15.92 -6.90 -5.66
C ILE A 7 17.44 -6.88 -5.88
N SER A 8 18.19 -7.29 -4.87
CA SER A 8 19.64 -7.46 -5.00
C SER A 8 19.93 -8.86 -5.54
N ASN A 9 21.04 -9.04 -6.24
CA ASN A 9 21.48 -10.35 -6.70
C ASN A 9 21.98 -11.26 -5.56
N VAL A 10 21.97 -10.77 -4.33
CA VAL A 10 22.34 -11.54 -3.14
C VAL A 10 21.10 -12.36 -2.73
N ASP A 11 21.29 -13.62 -2.44
CA ASP A 11 20.26 -14.58 -2.02
C ASP A 11 19.18 -14.89 -3.08
N ARG A 12 19.51 -14.72 -4.35
CA ARG A 12 18.70 -15.17 -5.48
C ARG A 12 19.02 -16.62 -5.84
N ILE A 13 17.99 -17.41 -6.06
CA ILE A 13 18.15 -18.76 -6.64
C ILE A 13 17.96 -18.65 -8.14
N ASP A 14 19.00 -18.92 -8.91
CA ASP A 14 19.02 -18.82 -10.35
C ASP A 14 19.19 -20.18 -11.02
N SER A 15 18.44 -20.37 -12.11
CA SER A 15 18.61 -21.47 -13.06
C SER A 15 18.24 -20.99 -14.47
N PRO A 16 18.51 -21.77 -15.54
CA PRO A 16 18.05 -21.39 -16.87
C PRO A 16 16.53 -21.20 -17.00
N ALA A 17 15.75 -21.77 -16.06
CA ALA A 17 14.29 -21.76 -16.10
C ALA A 17 13.68 -20.67 -15.22
N LEU A 18 14.38 -20.17 -14.21
CA LEU A 18 13.80 -19.22 -13.24
C LEU A 18 14.86 -18.39 -12.51
N ALA A 19 14.42 -17.23 -12.01
CA ALA A 19 15.08 -16.48 -10.96
C ALA A 19 14.10 -16.37 -9.79
N PHE A 20 14.47 -16.88 -8.62
CA PHE A 20 13.63 -16.87 -7.43
C PHE A 20 14.27 -16.02 -6.33
N TYR A 21 13.48 -15.17 -5.72
CA TYR A 21 13.89 -14.21 -4.70
C TYR A 21 13.15 -14.51 -3.39
N PRO A 22 13.60 -15.50 -2.61
CA PRO A 22 12.91 -15.90 -1.38
C PRO A 22 12.96 -14.80 -0.31
N ASP A 23 11.96 -14.78 0.56
CA ASP A 23 11.91 -14.05 1.83
C ASP A 23 12.18 -12.54 1.75
N ARG A 24 11.81 -11.89 0.63
CA ARG A 24 12.07 -10.45 0.42
C ARG A 24 11.18 -9.56 1.28
N ILE A 25 9.94 -9.98 1.49
CA ILE A 25 9.00 -9.31 2.38
C ILE A 25 8.46 -10.36 3.34
N SER A 26 8.54 -10.08 4.61
CA SER A 26 7.98 -10.94 5.65
C SER A 26 7.16 -10.11 6.64
N GLY A 27 6.26 -10.75 7.35
CA GLY A 27 5.46 -10.12 8.39
C GLY A 27 4.81 -11.16 9.27
N THR A 28 4.59 -10.81 10.53
CA THR A 28 3.83 -11.63 11.46
C THR A 28 2.37 -11.18 11.46
N SER A 29 1.46 -12.11 11.69
CA SER A 29 0.04 -11.84 11.87
C SER A 29 -0.47 -12.57 13.11
N MET A 30 -1.42 -11.97 13.81
CA MET A 30 -2.07 -12.58 14.97
C MET A 30 -3.26 -13.49 14.61
N GLY A 31 -3.51 -13.70 13.32
CA GLY A 31 -4.61 -14.53 12.83
C GLY A 31 -4.44 -14.90 11.37
N SER A 32 -5.51 -15.42 10.77
CA SER A 32 -5.55 -15.77 9.36
C SER A 32 -5.32 -14.54 8.49
N ILE A 33 -4.57 -14.71 7.42
CA ILE A 33 -4.34 -13.66 6.41
C ILE A 33 -5.38 -13.81 5.30
N ALA A 34 -6.04 -12.70 4.95
CA ALA A 34 -6.93 -12.59 3.82
C ALA A 34 -6.20 -11.95 2.61
N PHE A 35 -6.51 -12.46 1.43
CA PHE A 35 -6.06 -11.95 0.14
C PHE A 35 -7.29 -11.39 -0.58
N SER A 36 -7.45 -10.09 -0.58
CA SER A 36 -8.67 -9.42 -1.03
C SER A 36 -8.43 -8.66 -2.32
N PRO A 37 -9.10 -9.02 -3.42
CA PRO A 37 -8.99 -8.25 -4.65
C PRO A 37 -9.69 -6.89 -4.49
N ILE A 38 -9.09 -5.86 -5.08
CA ILE A 38 -9.68 -4.53 -5.18
C ILE A 38 -9.59 -4.04 -6.63
N ALA A 39 -10.63 -3.33 -7.07
CA ALA A 39 -10.62 -2.58 -8.32
C ALA A 39 -10.77 -1.09 -7.99
N VAL A 40 -9.81 -0.28 -8.39
CA VAL A 40 -9.80 1.16 -8.14
C VAL A 40 -9.89 1.89 -9.47
N ARG A 41 -10.92 2.72 -9.63
CA ARG A 41 -11.10 3.52 -10.83
C ARG A 41 -10.27 4.79 -10.78
N LYS A 42 -9.78 5.19 -11.93
CA LYS A 42 -9.06 6.44 -12.10
C LYS A 42 -9.97 7.64 -11.85
N ASP A 43 -9.47 8.58 -11.09
CA ASP A 43 -10.14 9.84 -10.79
C ASP A 43 -9.15 11.01 -10.87
N GLU A 44 -9.52 12.15 -10.31
CA GLU A 44 -8.66 13.34 -10.25
C GLU A 44 -7.49 13.23 -9.28
N ARG A 45 -7.36 12.12 -8.55
CA ARG A 45 -6.34 11.86 -7.53
C ARG A 45 -6.31 12.92 -6.43
N ILE A 46 -7.51 13.37 -6.03
CA ILE A 46 -7.67 14.27 -4.88
C ILE A 46 -7.85 13.42 -3.63
N ILE A 47 -6.91 13.53 -2.72
CA ILE A 47 -6.92 12.79 -1.46
C ILE A 47 -7.71 13.61 -0.43
N LYS A 48 -8.74 12.98 0.12
CA LYS A 48 -9.71 13.60 1.04
C LYS A 48 -9.75 12.92 2.40
N ALA A 49 -9.06 11.79 2.54
CA ALA A 49 -9.02 11.00 3.76
C ALA A 49 -7.72 10.21 3.82
N ALA A 50 -7.44 9.67 4.98
CA ALA A 50 -6.41 8.66 5.17
C ALA A 50 -6.86 7.64 6.22
N GLU A 51 -6.28 6.45 6.15
CA GLU A 51 -6.50 5.39 7.13
C GLU A 51 -5.18 4.84 7.67
N TYR A 52 -5.25 4.15 8.79
CA TYR A 52 -4.14 3.36 9.32
C TYR A 52 -4.65 2.15 10.09
N HIS A 53 -3.79 1.16 10.23
CA HIS A 53 -3.99 -0.03 11.05
C HIS A 53 -3.04 0.00 12.22
N THR A 54 -3.53 -0.27 13.43
CA THR A 54 -2.73 -0.13 14.65
C THR A 54 -1.83 -1.33 14.92
N THR A 55 -2.33 -2.54 14.62
CA THR A 55 -1.69 -3.79 15.05
C THR A 55 -1.15 -4.63 13.92
N THR A 56 -1.38 -4.23 12.68
CA THR A 56 -0.96 -5.00 11.50
C THR A 56 -0.30 -4.13 10.43
N TRP A 57 0.51 -4.77 9.62
CA TRP A 57 0.95 -4.28 8.32
C TRP A 57 -0.12 -4.55 7.25
N GLU A 58 -0.04 -3.84 6.14
CA GLU A 58 -0.82 -4.10 4.93
C GLU A 58 0.10 -4.40 3.75
N GLY A 59 -0.19 -5.47 3.02
CA GLY A 59 0.47 -5.78 1.76
C GLY A 59 -0.40 -5.37 0.57
N ILE A 60 0.21 -4.77 -0.45
CA ILE A 60 -0.46 -4.38 -1.69
C ILE A 60 0.35 -4.85 -2.88
N VAL A 61 -0.29 -5.57 -3.80
CA VAL A 61 0.32 -6.04 -5.05
C VAL A 61 -0.48 -5.53 -6.23
N ALA A 62 0.16 -4.77 -7.11
CA ALA A 62 -0.45 -4.33 -8.36
C ALA A 62 -0.49 -5.49 -9.38
N LEU A 63 -1.65 -5.75 -9.99
CA LEU A 63 -1.84 -6.90 -10.88
C LEU A 63 -1.77 -6.54 -12.38
N ASP A 64 -2.25 -5.39 -12.79
CA ASP A 64 -2.44 -5.06 -14.21
C ASP A 64 -2.01 -3.65 -14.63
N ASP A 65 -1.68 -2.78 -13.69
CA ASP A 65 -1.13 -1.44 -13.94
C ASP A 65 -0.01 -1.13 -12.94
N ASP A 66 0.83 -0.15 -13.24
CA ASP A 66 1.63 0.51 -12.21
C ASP A 66 0.69 1.24 -11.26
N MET A 67 1.01 1.24 -9.98
CA MET A 67 0.16 1.88 -8.99
C MET A 67 0.86 3.07 -8.33
N ILE A 68 0.07 4.03 -7.90
CA ILE A 68 0.52 5.11 -7.03
C ILE A 68 0.11 4.75 -5.60
N ILE A 69 1.08 4.68 -4.71
CA ILE A 69 0.89 4.54 -3.27
C ILE A 69 1.22 5.87 -2.61
N HIS A 70 0.39 6.32 -1.68
CA HIS A 70 0.72 7.48 -0.85
C HIS A 70 0.69 7.11 0.63
N VAL A 71 1.66 7.60 1.37
CA VAL A 71 1.85 7.30 2.79
C VAL A 71 2.29 8.53 3.57
N ALA A 72 1.92 8.58 4.83
CA ALA A 72 2.43 9.58 5.78
C ALA A 72 2.83 8.89 7.09
N PRO A 73 3.77 9.47 7.86
CA PRO A 73 4.24 8.89 9.11
C PRO A 73 3.14 8.82 10.17
N ALA A 74 3.30 7.88 11.11
CA ALA A 74 2.45 7.81 12.29
C ALA A 74 2.46 9.13 13.07
N SER A 75 1.29 9.58 13.52
CA SER A 75 1.11 10.89 14.14
C SER A 75 0.10 10.90 15.29
N GLY A 76 -0.03 9.78 16.01
CA GLY A 76 -0.89 9.69 17.19
C GLY A 76 -2.39 9.82 16.92
N GLY A 77 -2.84 9.37 15.74
CA GLY A 77 -4.26 9.35 15.36
C GLY A 77 -4.78 10.64 14.69
N THR A 78 -3.95 11.67 14.56
CA THR A 78 -4.29 12.88 13.80
C THR A 78 -3.41 12.94 12.55
N PRO A 79 -3.98 12.83 11.35
CA PRO A 79 -3.18 12.86 10.13
C PRO A 79 -2.53 14.24 9.93
N VAL A 80 -1.37 14.23 9.27
CA VAL A 80 -0.60 15.43 8.90
C VAL A 80 -0.43 15.40 7.37
N PRO A 81 -1.43 15.88 6.60
CA PRO A 81 -1.48 15.74 5.14
C PRO A 81 -0.23 16.23 4.41
N GLU A 82 0.39 17.30 4.89
CA GLU A 82 1.60 17.90 4.33
C GLU A 82 2.85 16.98 4.42
N LEU A 83 2.81 15.95 5.26
CA LEU A 83 3.88 14.96 5.35
C LEU A 83 3.68 13.77 4.41
N THR A 84 2.59 13.75 3.66
CA THR A 84 2.30 12.67 2.72
C THR A 84 3.31 12.66 1.57
N LYS A 85 3.80 11.46 1.27
CA LYS A 85 4.65 11.19 0.10
C LYS A 85 3.97 10.18 -0.80
N ALA A 86 4.07 10.38 -2.11
CA ALA A 86 3.56 9.47 -3.10
C ALA A 86 4.70 8.76 -3.84
N PHE A 87 4.48 7.52 -4.23
CA PHE A 87 5.44 6.67 -4.92
C PHE A 87 4.76 5.93 -6.06
N ILE A 88 5.45 5.80 -7.17
CA ILE A 88 5.05 4.89 -8.25
C ILE A 88 5.64 3.52 -7.94
N VAL A 89 4.79 2.51 -7.91
CA VAL A 89 5.17 1.11 -7.71
C VAL A 89 4.84 0.34 -8.98
N PRO A 90 5.84 -0.23 -9.66
CA PRO A 90 5.62 -0.97 -10.90
C PRO A 90 4.70 -2.17 -10.70
N LYS A 91 3.94 -2.50 -11.73
CA LYS A 91 3.14 -3.72 -11.81
C LYS A 91 3.95 -4.96 -11.44
N GLY A 92 3.37 -5.83 -10.62
CA GLY A 92 4.02 -7.06 -10.16
C GLY A 92 4.92 -6.90 -8.93
N TYR A 93 5.10 -5.68 -8.45
CA TYR A 93 5.80 -5.43 -7.18
C TYR A 93 4.82 -5.42 -6.02
N MET A 94 5.28 -5.88 -4.86
CA MET A 94 4.55 -5.80 -3.62
C MET A 94 5.10 -4.67 -2.74
N VAL A 95 4.20 -3.92 -2.13
CA VAL A 95 4.51 -2.98 -1.06
C VAL A 95 4.00 -3.54 0.25
N LYS A 96 4.79 -3.39 1.30
CA LYS A 96 4.36 -3.61 2.68
C LYS A 96 4.33 -2.28 3.41
N ILE A 97 3.16 -1.88 3.85
CA ILE A 97 2.94 -0.69 4.68
C ILE A 97 2.94 -1.14 6.13
N ASN A 98 3.82 -0.58 6.94
CA ASN A 98 3.91 -0.96 8.36
C ASN A 98 2.71 -0.43 9.16
N ALA A 99 2.47 -1.05 10.32
CA ALA A 99 1.45 -0.58 11.25
C ALA A 99 1.61 0.91 11.59
N ALA A 100 0.49 1.58 11.86
CA ALA A 100 0.39 3.00 12.18
C ALA A 100 0.78 4.00 11.08
N ILE A 101 1.17 3.54 9.90
CA ILE A 101 1.46 4.42 8.75
C ILE A 101 0.14 4.82 8.08
N TRP A 102 -0.07 6.11 7.92
CA TRP A 102 -1.21 6.65 7.18
C TRP A 102 -1.10 6.31 5.69
N HIS A 103 -2.18 5.84 5.11
CA HIS A 103 -2.30 5.50 3.69
C HIS A 103 -3.77 5.53 3.25
N LEU A 104 -4.01 5.17 2.01
CA LEU A 104 -5.33 4.84 1.48
C LEU A 104 -5.16 3.81 0.37
N CYS A 105 -6.23 3.42 -0.30
CA CYS A 105 -6.15 2.47 -1.42
C CYS A 105 -5.15 2.94 -2.50
N PRO A 106 -4.52 2.01 -3.23
CA PRO A 106 -3.66 2.35 -4.35
C PRO A 106 -4.45 3.05 -5.46
N LEU A 107 -3.79 3.90 -6.23
CA LEU A 107 -4.40 4.60 -7.36
C LEU A 107 -3.82 4.09 -8.69
N PRO A 108 -4.62 3.99 -9.77
CA PRO A 108 -4.11 3.64 -11.08
C PRO A 108 -3.19 4.74 -11.63
N LEU A 109 -2.08 4.32 -12.26
CA LEU A 109 -1.19 5.27 -12.94
C LEU A 109 -1.64 5.52 -14.37
N ASN A 110 -1.78 4.49 -15.17
CA ASN A 110 -2.01 4.55 -16.61
C ASN A 110 -3.44 4.18 -17.00
N ASN A 111 -3.95 3.07 -16.49
CA ASN A 111 -5.24 2.50 -16.85
C ASN A 111 -6.41 3.29 -16.24
N GLU A 112 -7.62 3.10 -16.81
CA GLU A 112 -8.86 3.64 -16.23
C GLU A 112 -9.28 2.91 -14.95
N GLU A 113 -8.78 1.69 -14.74
CA GLU A 113 -9.03 0.89 -13.55
C GLU A 113 -7.78 0.07 -13.22
N LEU A 114 -7.39 0.07 -11.94
CA LEU A 114 -6.32 -0.75 -11.38
C LEU A 114 -6.94 -1.93 -10.64
N HIS A 115 -6.48 -3.14 -10.95
CA HIS A 115 -6.73 -4.30 -10.11
C HIS A 115 -5.50 -4.57 -9.25
N ALA A 116 -5.73 -4.72 -7.96
CA ALA A 116 -4.68 -5.01 -6.99
C ALA A 116 -5.15 -6.08 -6.00
N MET A 117 -4.20 -6.66 -5.27
CA MET A 117 -4.45 -7.58 -4.16
C MET A 117 -4.06 -6.90 -2.87
N ILE A 118 -4.99 -6.78 -1.94
CA ILE A 118 -4.77 -6.31 -0.58
C ILE A 118 -4.57 -7.52 0.34
N ILE A 119 -3.53 -7.49 1.14
CA ILE A 119 -3.14 -8.58 2.04
C ILE A 119 -3.15 -8.06 3.46
N LEU A 120 -4.09 -8.54 4.26
CA LEU A 120 -4.35 -8.13 5.64
C LEU A 120 -4.84 -9.32 6.47
N PRO A 121 -4.72 -9.29 7.79
CA PRO A 121 -5.46 -10.22 8.64
C PRO A 121 -6.96 -10.12 8.37
N GLU A 122 -7.67 -11.25 8.50
CA GLU A 122 -9.12 -11.28 8.39
C GLU A 122 -9.77 -10.25 9.32
N CYS A 123 -10.85 -9.63 8.84
CA CYS A 123 -11.64 -8.64 9.59
C CYS A 123 -10.89 -7.36 10.01
N THR A 124 -9.75 -7.03 9.39
CA THR A 124 -9.02 -5.78 9.70
C THR A 124 -9.89 -4.55 9.55
N TYR A 125 -10.68 -4.46 8.48
CA TYR A 125 -11.57 -3.31 8.26
C TYR A 125 -12.66 -3.15 9.31
N ALA A 126 -13.04 -4.22 9.99
CA ALA A 126 -14.01 -4.16 11.09
C ALA A 126 -13.36 -3.91 12.47
N ASN A 127 -12.12 -4.34 12.66
CA ASN A 127 -11.51 -4.43 13.99
C ASN A 127 -10.31 -3.50 14.18
N ASP A 128 -9.60 -3.15 13.13
CA ASP A 128 -8.35 -2.39 13.19
C ASP A 128 -8.16 -1.48 11.96
N CYS A 129 -9.16 -0.67 11.65
CA CYS A 129 -9.07 0.32 10.59
C CYS A 129 -9.61 1.65 11.09
N THR A 130 -8.74 2.63 11.23
CA THR A 130 -9.12 3.99 11.57
C THR A 130 -9.03 4.85 10.33
N VAL A 131 -10.17 5.40 9.90
CA VAL A 131 -10.27 6.33 8.77
C VAL A 131 -10.55 7.73 9.30
N VAL A 132 -9.82 8.71 8.80
CA VAL A 132 -10.02 10.12 9.13
C VAL A 132 -10.22 10.92 7.85
N ASP A 133 -11.38 11.56 7.74
CA ASP A 133 -11.67 12.50 6.66
C ASP A 133 -10.93 13.83 6.91
N PHE A 134 -10.36 14.39 5.85
CA PHE A 134 -9.71 15.69 5.90
C PHE A 134 -10.74 16.82 5.74
N GLU A 135 -10.51 17.94 6.41
CA GLU A 135 -11.20 19.18 6.08
C GLU A 135 -10.83 19.61 4.65
N GLU A 136 -11.73 20.28 3.96
CA GLU A 136 -11.53 20.66 2.54
C GLU A 136 -10.24 21.47 2.32
N LYS A 137 -9.85 22.30 3.30
CA LYS A 137 -8.60 23.06 3.26
C LYS A 137 -7.33 22.19 3.24
N ASP A 138 -7.43 20.93 3.70
CA ASP A 138 -6.34 19.97 3.84
C ASP A 138 -6.34 18.94 2.70
N TRP A 139 -7.28 19.04 1.77
CA TRP A 139 -7.28 18.19 0.58
C TRP A 139 -6.08 18.49 -0.30
N PHE A 140 -5.52 17.47 -0.88
CA PHE A 140 -4.40 17.65 -1.80
C PHE A 140 -4.51 16.72 -3.00
N LYS A 141 -3.88 17.13 -4.11
CA LYS A 141 -3.87 16.37 -5.35
C LYS A 141 -2.49 15.73 -5.55
N ILE A 142 -2.50 14.44 -5.91
CA ILE A 142 -1.27 13.76 -6.33
C ILE A 142 -1.05 14.05 -7.82
N THR A 143 0.10 14.65 -8.12
CA THR A 143 0.56 14.91 -9.49
C THR A 143 1.73 13.98 -9.83
N VAL A 144 1.73 13.44 -11.02
CA VAL A 144 2.77 12.58 -11.59
C VAL A 144 3.23 13.11 -12.93
#